data_a6c1bd7008b284486259711f8e38c19c
#
_entry.id   a6c1bd7008b284486259711f8e38c19c
#
_cell.length_a   1.000
_cell.length_b   1.000
_cell.length_c   1.000
_cell.angle_alpha   90.00
_cell.angle_beta   90.00
_cell.angle_gamma   90.00
#
_symmetry.space_group_name_H-M   'P 1'
#
loop_
_entity.id
_entity.type
_entity.pdbx_description
1 polymer ?
#
loop_
_entity_poly.entity_id
_entity_poly.type
_entity_poly.pdbx_seq_one_letter_code
_entity_poly.pdbx_strand_id
1 'polypeptide(L)'
;MLKELSEAHGISGNEKEVSRMMKKWMSPYADEITYDNLGSIIGLQKGEEDQPTLMICGHMDEVGLVREIDEQGYIRMLPVGGWWGHVLPSQTLVVTTHEGKRYQGVVGSSAPHGLSKEVKEKVIHPLDLFLDLGVANRAEVEELGIQIGDMITPDTEFTVMNNPNFLMGKAWDDRLCAAMVVDVMRLLSQDKHKCNLYGVGTVQEEVGLRGARTAANMLHPDVAIALDVTTSMDTPMDKGINGLGKGVVLS
;
A
#
# COMPACT_ATOMS: atom_id res chain seq x y z
N MET A 1 0.64 11.87 10.47
CA MET A 1 -0.08 10.62 10.12
C MET A 1 0.00 10.31 8.64
N LEU A 2 -0.67 11.04 7.72
CA LEU A 2 -0.73 10.69 6.30
C LEU A 2 0.67 10.54 5.66
N LYS A 3 1.61 11.47 5.91
CA LYS A 3 3.01 11.34 5.46
C LYS A 3 3.65 10.03 5.93
N GLU A 4 3.54 9.71 7.21
CA GLU A 4 4.13 8.50 7.78
C GLU A 4 3.53 7.23 7.16
N LEU A 5 2.20 7.20 6.94
CA LEU A 5 1.51 6.07 6.31
C LEU A 5 1.88 5.94 4.82
N SER A 6 1.98 7.04 4.08
CA SER A 6 2.39 7.02 2.67
C SER A 6 3.82 6.50 2.51
N GLU A 7 4.75 6.94 3.35
CA GLU A 7 6.17 6.55 3.29
C GLU A 7 6.46 5.16 3.89
N ALA A 8 5.52 4.60 4.66
CA ALA A 8 5.67 3.27 5.25
C ALA A 8 5.76 2.18 4.19
N HIS A 9 6.52 1.12 4.48
CA HIS A 9 6.69 -0.02 3.59
C HIS A 9 5.80 -1.18 4.04
N GLY A 10 5.02 -1.74 3.11
CA GLY A 10 4.12 -2.83 3.44
C GLY A 10 3.37 -3.33 2.21
N ILE A 11 3.82 -4.46 1.67
CA ILE A 11 3.14 -5.18 0.57
C ILE A 11 2.10 -6.14 1.11
N SER A 12 1.21 -6.65 0.23
CA SER A 12 0.25 -7.71 0.58
C SER A 12 0.94 -8.90 1.27
N GLY A 13 0.51 -9.20 2.49
CA GLY A 13 1.06 -10.27 3.34
C GLY A 13 2.24 -9.84 4.23
N ASN A 14 2.71 -8.59 4.11
CA ASN A 14 3.73 -8.03 5.00
C ASN A 14 3.42 -6.57 5.37
N GLU A 15 2.21 -6.32 5.87
CA GLU A 15 1.70 -5.01 6.27
C GLU A 15 2.07 -4.61 7.71
N LYS A 16 2.99 -5.32 8.34
CA LYS A 16 3.31 -5.19 9.79
C LYS A 16 3.70 -3.76 10.21
N GLU A 17 4.44 -3.05 9.38
CA GLU A 17 4.85 -1.67 9.67
C GLU A 17 3.63 -0.75 9.71
N VAL A 18 2.79 -0.83 8.68
CA VAL A 18 1.57 -0.03 8.55
C VAL A 18 0.57 -0.37 9.65
N SER A 19 0.38 -1.65 9.94
CA SER A 19 -0.49 -2.11 11.03
C SER A 19 -0.07 -1.55 12.39
N ARG A 20 1.25 -1.48 12.68
CA ARG A 20 1.76 -0.84 13.90
C ARG A 20 1.47 0.66 13.94
N MET A 21 1.58 1.34 12.80
CA MET A 21 1.22 2.76 12.69
C MET A 21 -0.27 2.97 12.88
N MET A 22 -1.10 2.17 12.22
CA MET A 22 -2.55 2.20 12.40
C MET A 22 -2.90 1.99 13.88
N LYS A 23 -2.32 0.99 14.53
CA LYS A 23 -2.51 0.77 15.98
C LYS A 23 -2.18 2.01 16.80
N LYS A 24 -1.01 2.61 16.56
CA LYS A 24 -0.57 3.84 17.26
C LYS A 24 -1.60 4.95 17.12
N TRP A 25 -2.12 5.17 15.90
CA TRP A 25 -3.03 6.26 15.61
C TRP A 25 -4.49 6.00 16.01
N MET A 26 -4.94 4.74 16.00
CA MET A 26 -6.28 4.34 16.42
C MET A 26 -6.42 4.25 17.94
N SER A 27 -5.36 3.85 18.67
CA SER A 27 -5.40 3.57 20.10
C SER A 27 -6.00 4.69 20.96
N PRO A 28 -5.79 6.00 20.68
CA PRO A 28 -6.39 7.06 21.48
C PRO A 28 -7.92 7.16 21.34
N TYR A 29 -8.49 6.54 20.33
CA TYR A 29 -9.90 6.69 19.93
C TYR A 29 -10.67 5.38 19.98
N ALA A 30 -10.01 4.25 20.13
CA ALA A 30 -10.63 2.94 20.18
C ALA A 30 -10.80 2.47 21.64
N ASP A 31 -11.96 1.93 21.98
CA ASP A 31 -12.18 1.22 23.25
C ASP A 31 -11.45 -0.13 23.28
N GLU A 32 -11.31 -0.77 22.12
CA GLU A 32 -10.65 -2.03 21.95
C GLU A 32 -9.93 -2.09 20.58
N ILE A 33 -8.77 -2.76 20.54
CA ILE A 33 -8.06 -3.08 19.30
C ILE A 33 -7.83 -4.58 19.23
N THR A 34 -8.33 -5.19 18.16
CA THR A 34 -8.18 -6.61 17.85
C THR A 34 -7.64 -6.82 16.45
N TYR A 35 -7.44 -8.07 16.07
CA TYR A 35 -6.99 -8.48 14.74
C TYR A 35 -7.83 -9.66 14.26
N ASP A 36 -8.09 -9.70 12.96
CA ASP A 36 -8.64 -10.90 12.36
C ASP A 36 -7.53 -11.96 12.14
N ASN A 37 -7.93 -13.15 11.69
CA ASN A 37 -6.99 -14.26 11.49
C ASN A 37 -6.01 -14.04 10.33
N LEU A 38 -6.22 -13.06 9.48
CA LEU A 38 -5.35 -12.73 8.35
C LEU A 38 -4.38 -11.58 8.69
N GLY A 39 -4.70 -10.80 9.74
CA GLY A 39 -3.86 -9.71 10.24
C GLY A 39 -4.43 -8.31 10.02
N SER A 40 -5.68 -8.18 9.55
CA SER A 40 -6.36 -6.89 9.51
C SER A 40 -6.49 -6.33 10.92
N ILE A 41 -6.16 -5.06 11.11
CA ILE A 41 -6.32 -4.38 12.41
C ILE A 41 -7.72 -3.80 12.55
N ILE A 42 -8.33 -3.99 13.70
CA ILE A 42 -9.72 -3.63 13.98
C ILE A 42 -9.76 -2.79 15.26
N GLY A 43 -10.18 -1.53 15.15
CA GLY A 43 -10.44 -0.66 16.27
C GLY A 43 -11.94 -0.52 16.49
N LEU A 44 -12.42 -0.82 17.69
CA LEU A 44 -13.82 -0.67 18.09
C LEU A 44 -14.02 0.64 18.85
N GLN A 45 -15.04 1.42 18.44
CA GLN A 45 -15.66 2.46 19.27
C GLN A 45 -17.07 1.99 19.63
N LYS A 46 -17.32 1.83 20.92
CA LYS A 46 -18.61 1.36 21.43
C LYS A 46 -19.66 2.45 21.35
N GLY A 47 -20.81 2.10 20.81
CA GLY A 47 -22.03 2.89 20.85
C GLY A 47 -22.93 2.53 22.03
N GLU A 48 -24.22 2.77 21.88
CA GLU A 48 -25.26 2.33 22.82
C GLU A 48 -25.55 0.83 22.62
N GLU A 49 -26.09 0.16 23.65
CA GLU A 49 -26.53 -1.24 23.54
C GLU A 49 -27.64 -1.39 22.47
N ASP A 50 -27.67 -2.55 21.81
CA ASP A 50 -28.67 -2.93 20.79
C ASP A 50 -28.71 -2.00 19.56
N GLN A 51 -27.65 -1.26 19.27
CA GLN A 51 -27.56 -0.42 18.09
C GLN A 51 -26.82 -1.12 16.94
N PRO A 52 -27.07 -0.70 15.66
CA PRO A 52 -26.39 -1.26 14.50
C PRO A 52 -24.88 -1.17 14.59
N THR A 53 -24.23 -2.10 13.96
CA THR A 53 -22.77 -2.15 13.81
C THR A 53 -22.36 -1.63 12.44
N LEU A 54 -21.53 -0.61 12.44
CA LEU A 54 -20.94 -0.03 11.23
C LEU A 54 -19.47 -0.42 11.12
N MET A 55 -19.07 -0.94 9.99
CA MET A 55 -17.68 -1.15 9.62
C MET A 55 -17.26 -0.13 8.57
N ILE A 56 -16.14 0.57 8.80
CA ILE A 56 -15.47 1.39 7.81
C ILE A 56 -14.07 0.83 7.60
N CYS A 57 -13.65 0.59 6.36
CA CYS A 57 -12.34 0.02 6.09
C CYS A 57 -11.61 0.69 4.94
N GLY A 58 -10.28 0.67 5.00
CA GLY A 58 -9.33 0.98 3.95
C GLY A 58 -8.17 -0.02 4.03
N HIS A 59 -7.50 -0.30 2.91
CA HIS A 59 -6.44 -1.30 2.96
C HIS A 59 -5.06 -0.74 3.31
N MET A 60 -4.24 -1.59 3.92
CA MET A 60 -2.91 -1.23 4.42
C MET A 60 -1.79 -1.61 3.45
N ASP A 61 -2.03 -2.56 2.58
CA ASP A 61 -1.02 -3.01 1.62
C ASP A 61 -0.86 -2.04 0.46
N GLU A 62 0.29 -2.05 -0.13
CA GLU A 62 0.62 -1.43 -1.40
C GLU A 62 1.13 -2.51 -2.35
N VAL A 63 1.09 -2.25 -3.64
CA VAL A 63 1.74 -3.10 -4.63
C VAL A 63 3.25 -3.15 -4.39
N GLY A 64 3.84 -4.30 -4.55
CA GLY A 64 5.27 -4.49 -4.30
C GLY A 64 5.86 -5.62 -5.11
N LEU A 65 7.06 -6.02 -4.74
CA LEU A 65 7.85 -7.00 -5.47
C LEU A 65 8.62 -7.87 -4.49
N VAL A 66 8.87 -9.08 -4.90
CA VAL A 66 9.73 -10.04 -4.18
C VAL A 66 10.33 -10.96 -5.22
N ARG A 67 11.60 -11.38 -5.15
CA ARG A 67 12.08 -12.61 -5.82
C ARG A 67 13.55 -12.99 -5.55
N GLU A 68 14.18 -13.54 -6.58
CA GLU A 68 15.40 -14.28 -6.66
C GLU A 68 16.61 -13.34 -6.80
N ILE A 69 17.74 -13.73 -6.23
CA ILE A 69 19.04 -13.06 -6.37
C ILE A 69 19.83 -13.87 -7.40
N ASP A 70 20.32 -13.24 -8.47
CA ASP A 70 21.20 -13.92 -9.43
C ASP A 70 22.68 -13.92 -8.99
N GLU A 71 23.53 -14.62 -9.73
CA GLU A 71 24.97 -14.75 -9.39
C GLU A 71 25.73 -13.43 -9.52
N GLN A 72 25.25 -12.49 -10.32
CA GLN A 72 25.83 -11.17 -10.51
C GLN A 72 25.38 -10.16 -9.46
N GLY A 73 24.48 -10.55 -8.54
CA GLY A 73 23.95 -9.69 -7.47
C GLY A 73 22.75 -8.85 -7.85
N TYR A 74 22.17 -9.06 -9.04
CA TYR A 74 20.89 -8.42 -9.39
C TYR A 74 19.72 -9.14 -8.73
N ILE A 75 18.75 -8.37 -8.29
CA ILE A 75 17.51 -8.93 -7.73
C ILE A 75 16.45 -9.03 -8.83
N ARG A 76 16.03 -10.26 -9.10
CA ARG A 76 14.91 -10.56 -10.00
C ARG A 76 13.61 -10.34 -9.25
N MET A 77 12.68 -9.59 -9.83
CA MET A 77 11.48 -9.10 -9.15
C MET A 77 10.24 -9.91 -9.53
N LEU A 78 9.46 -10.33 -8.54
CA LEU A 78 8.13 -10.95 -8.70
C LEU A 78 7.07 -9.96 -8.23
N PRO A 79 6.15 -9.52 -9.10
CA PRO A 79 5.09 -8.59 -8.71
C PRO A 79 4.14 -9.20 -7.67
N VAL A 80 3.78 -8.39 -6.69
CA VAL A 80 2.70 -8.61 -5.73
C VAL A 80 1.73 -7.46 -5.94
N GLY A 81 0.49 -7.76 -6.35
CA GLY A 81 -0.46 -6.77 -6.83
C GLY A 81 -0.26 -6.39 -8.31
N GLY A 82 -0.96 -5.38 -8.76
CA GLY A 82 -1.01 -4.93 -10.15
C GLY A 82 0.12 -3.98 -10.54
N TRP A 83 1.10 -4.43 -11.32
CA TRP A 83 2.16 -3.58 -11.83
C TRP A 83 2.09 -3.36 -13.34
N TRP A 84 2.17 -2.12 -13.76
CA TRP A 84 2.35 -1.78 -15.17
C TRP A 84 3.84 -1.60 -15.49
N GLY A 85 4.40 -2.47 -16.36
CA GLY A 85 5.83 -2.50 -16.63
C GLY A 85 6.43 -1.21 -17.19
N HIS A 86 5.61 -0.32 -17.76
CA HIS A 86 6.10 0.98 -18.26
C HIS A 86 6.55 1.95 -17.17
N VAL A 87 6.01 1.85 -15.95
CA VAL A 87 6.33 2.78 -14.87
C VAL A 87 7.51 2.33 -14.01
N LEU A 88 8.00 1.10 -14.21
CA LEU A 88 9.09 0.54 -13.41
C LEU A 88 10.50 0.95 -13.87
N PRO A 89 10.84 0.95 -15.17
CA PRO A 89 12.21 1.23 -15.61
C PRO A 89 12.73 2.57 -15.08
N SER A 90 13.95 2.54 -14.53
CA SER A 90 14.64 3.69 -13.91
C SER A 90 14.02 4.21 -12.61
N GLN A 91 12.99 3.56 -12.07
CA GLN A 91 12.50 3.89 -10.73
C GLN A 91 13.49 3.45 -9.66
N THR A 92 13.54 4.19 -8.58
CA THR A 92 14.21 3.80 -7.35
C THR A 92 13.25 3.02 -6.47
N LEU A 93 13.68 1.85 -6.02
CA LEU A 93 12.94 0.99 -5.11
C LEU A 93 13.76 0.70 -3.86
N VAL A 94 13.09 0.34 -2.78
CA VAL A 94 13.72 -0.04 -1.51
C VAL A 94 13.45 -1.51 -1.22
N VAL A 95 14.52 -2.28 -1.01
CA VAL A 95 14.46 -3.61 -0.41
C VAL A 95 14.42 -3.44 1.10
N THR A 96 13.41 -3.99 1.75
CA THR A 96 13.34 -4.05 3.21
C THR A 96 13.54 -5.49 3.65
N THR A 97 14.61 -5.77 4.38
CA THR A 97 14.92 -7.10 4.89
C THR A 97 13.96 -7.48 6.02
N HIS A 98 13.88 -8.77 6.33
CA HIS A 98 13.10 -9.26 7.48
C HIS A 98 13.56 -8.70 8.83
N GLU A 99 14.83 -8.23 8.94
CA GLU A 99 15.36 -7.50 10.09
C GLU A 99 14.99 -6.01 10.10
N GLY A 100 14.36 -5.50 9.02
CA GLY A 100 13.96 -4.10 8.87
C GLY A 100 15.06 -3.18 8.35
N LYS A 101 16.21 -3.70 7.91
CA LYS A 101 17.21 -2.91 7.19
C LYS A 101 16.70 -2.57 5.80
N ARG A 102 17.10 -1.41 5.29
CA ARG A 102 16.62 -0.87 4.00
C ARG A 102 17.78 -0.56 3.08
N TYR A 103 17.65 -1.00 1.83
CA TYR A 103 18.64 -0.78 0.79
C TYR A 103 17.95 -0.28 -0.47
N GLN A 104 18.42 0.85 -0.96
CA GLN A 104 17.91 1.47 -2.18
C GLN A 104 18.58 0.83 -3.40
N GLY A 105 17.81 0.62 -4.45
CA GLY A 105 18.30 0.15 -5.74
C GLY A 105 17.55 0.82 -6.89
N VAL A 106 18.08 0.67 -8.10
CA VAL A 106 17.46 1.20 -9.32
C VAL A 106 16.99 0.07 -10.23
N VAL A 107 15.80 0.25 -10.80
CA VAL A 107 15.23 -0.74 -11.74
C VAL A 107 15.91 -0.63 -13.09
N GLY A 108 16.58 -1.70 -13.49
CA GLY A 108 17.22 -1.88 -14.76
C GLY A 108 16.47 -2.80 -15.72
N SER A 109 16.78 -2.64 -17.00
CA SER A 109 16.29 -3.49 -18.10
C SER A 109 17.36 -3.68 -19.14
N SER A 110 17.12 -4.56 -20.12
CA SER A 110 17.98 -4.68 -21.28
C SER A 110 18.10 -3.35 -22.03
N ALA A 111 19.32 -3.01 -22.46
CA ALA A 111 19.59 -1.75 -23.16
C ALA A 111 18.81 -1.67 -24.49
N PRO A 112 18.09 -0.57 -24.76
CA PRO A 112 17.26 -0.44 -25.96
C PRO A 112 18.01 -0.61 -27.28
N HIS A 113 19.31 -0.30 -27.33
CA HIS A 113 20.13 -0.39 -28.54
C HIS A 113 20.24 -1.83 -29.07
N GLY A 114 20.24 -2.82 -28.19
CA GLY A 114 20.32 -4.24 -28.53
C GLY A 114 18.98 -4.90 -28.86
N LEU A 115 17.85 -4.19 -28.70
CA LEU A 115 16.53 -4.75 -28.88
C LEU A 115 15.99 -4.51 -30.30
N SER A 116 15.23 -5.46 -30.85
CA SER A 116 14.51 -5.28 -32.10
C SER A 116 13.42 -4.20 -31.94
N LYS A 117 12.95 -3.66 -33.08
CA LYS A 117 11.87 -2.66 -33.06
C LYS A 117 10.60 -3.19 -32.40
N GLU A 118 10.23 -4.43 -32.68
CA GLU A 118 9.04 -5.06 -32.15
C GLU A 118 9.11 -5.23 -30.62
N VAL A 119 10.29 -5.48 -30.04
CA VAL A 119 10.47 -5.61 -28.59
C VAL A 119 10.39 -4.22 -27.93
N LYS A 120 10.97 -3.20 -28.56
CA LYS A 120 10.91 -1.80 -28.05
C LYS A 120 9.51 -1.23 -27.96
N GLU A 121 8.61 -1.70 -28.83
CA GLU A 121 7.20 -1.23 -28.91
C GLU A 121 6.28 -1.98 -27.94
N LYS A 122 6.78 -3.00 -27.23
CA LYS A 122 6.00 -3.76 -26.24
C LYS A 122 6.24 -3.25 -24.82
N VAL A 123 5.20 -3.40 -23.99
CA VAL A 123 5.32 -3.21 -22.54
C VAL A 123 6.30 -4.26 -22.00
N ILE A 124 7.31 -3.81 -21.27
CA ILE A 124 8.25 -4.73 -20.60
C ILE A 124 7.49 -5.41 -19.45
N HIS A 125 7.53 -6.74 -19.42
CA HIS A 125 6.92 -7.46 -18.31
C HIS A 125 7.79 -7.27 -17.05
N PRO A 126 7.21 -7.05 -15.86
CA PRO A 126 7.99 -6.86 -14.61
C PRO A 126 8.99 -7.98 -14.32
N LEU A 127 8.72 -9.22 -14.74
CA LEU A 127 9.64 -10.35 -14.61
C LEU A 127 10.91 -10.25 -15.47
N ASP A 128 10.91 -9.38 -16.49
CA ASP A 128 12.05 -9.13 -17.37
C ASP A 128 12.92 -7.97 -16.88
N LEU A 129 12.54 -7.35 -15.77
CA LEU A 129 13.26 -6.29 -15.09
C LEU A 129 14.08 -6.86 -13.93
N PHE A 130 15.04 -6.08 -13.47
CA PHE A 130 15.86 -6.40 -12.30
C PHE A 130 16.10 -5.16 -11.45
N LEU A 131 16.40 -5.36 -10.17
CA LEU A 131 16.84 -4.28 -9.29
C LEU A 131 18.35 -4.37 -9.10
N ASP A 132 19.03 -3.27 -9.37
CA ASP A 132 20.47 -3.09 -9.17
C ASP A 132 20.72 -2.35 -7.86
N LEU A 133 21.38 -3.00 -6.92
CA LEU A 133 21.78 -2.45 -5.63
C LEU A 133 23.19 -1.86 -5.62
N GLY A 134 23.91 -1.91 -6.75
CA GLY A 134 25.30 -1.46 -6.83
C GLY A 134 26.30 -2.40 -6.12
N VAL A 135 26.04 -3.69 -6.15
CA VAL A 135 26.92 -4.75 -5.62
C VAL A 135 27.52 -5.58 -6.75
N ALA A 136 28.65 -6.23 -6.49
CA ALA A 136 29.39 -6.93 -7.54
C ALA A 136 28.95 -8.38 -7.77
N ASN A 137 28.29 -9.01 -6.81
CA ASN A 137 27.92 -10.42 -6.85
C ASN A 137 26.90 -10.79 -5.78
N ARG A 138 26.38 -12.01 -5.85
CA ARG A 138 25.44 -12.57 -4.91
C ARG A 138 25.92 -12.53 -3.44
N ALA A 139 27.20 -12.82 -3.19
CA ALA A 139 27.71 -12.86 -1.83
C ALA A 139 27.57 -11.50 -1.13
N GLU A 140 27.83 -10.41 -1.85
CA GLU A 140 27.65 -9.07 -1.31
C GLU A 140 26.17 -8.76 -0.99
N VAL A 141 25.20 -9.26 -1.78
CA VAL A 141 23.77 -9.15 -1.46
C VAL A 141 23.43 -9.91 -0.17
N GLU A 142 23.97 -11.11 -0.02
CA GLU A 142 23.78 -11.96 1.16
C GLU A 142 24.40 -11.33 2.42
N GLU A 143 25.56 -10.65 2.29
CA GLU A 143 26.19 -9.88 3.39
C GLU A 143 25.32 -8.68 3.85
N LEU A 144 24.52 -8.09 2.95
CA LEU A 144 23.51 -7.10 3.32
C LEU A 144 22.35 -7.70 4.14
N GLY A 145 22.24 -9.02 4.20
CA GLY A 145 21.18 -9.75 4.88
C GLY A 145 19.88 -9.85 4.06
N ILE A 146 19.94 -9.58 2.76
CA ILE A 146 18.81 -9.67 1.84
C ILE A 146 18.55 -11.13 1.49
N GLN A 147 17.29 -11.55 1.59
CA GLN A 147 16.86 -12.94 1.38
C GLN A 147 15.68 -13.00 0.41
N ILE A 148 15.44 -14.18 -0.15
CA ILE A 148 14.25 -14.45 -0.93
C ILE A 148 13.03 -14.27 -0.01
N GLY A 149 12.07 -13.48 -0.47
CA GLY A 149 10.87 -13.15 0.31
C GLY A 149 10.91 -11.76 0.99
N ASP A 150 12.07 -11.10 0.98
CA ASP A 150 12.14 -9.71 1.42
C ASP A 150 11.34 -8.81 0.47
N MET A 151 10.62 -7.84 1.03
CA MET A 151 9.76 -6.97 0.24
C MET A 151 10.52 -5.87 -0.47
N ILE A 152 10.04 -5.51 -1.65
CA ILE A 152 10.55 -4.39 -2.44
C ILE A 152 9.39 -3.46 -2.71
N THR A 153 9.55 -2.18 -2.38
CA THR A 153 8.50 -1.17 -2.52
C THR A 153 9.03 0.09 -3.21
N PRO A 154 8.18 0.92 -3.82
CA PRO A 154 8.59 2.22 -4.32
C PRO A 154 9.30 3.07 -3.26
N ASP A 155 10.25 3.88 -3.72
CA ASP A 155 10.97 4.86 -2.90
C ASP A 155 10.59 6.27 -3.35
N THR A 156 9.45 6.76 -2.86
CA THR A 156 8.96 8.10 -3.19
C THR A 156 8.69 8.87 -1.92
N GLU A 157 9.40 9.98 -1.75
CA GLU A 157 9.21 10.88 -0.61
C GLU A 157 7.87 11.62 -0.70
N PHE A 158 7.17 11.71 0.43
CA PHE A 158 5.97 12.53 0.54
C PHE A 158 6.31 14.01 0.44
N THR A 159 5.85 14.67 -0.60
CA THR A 159 6.21 16.04 -0.93
C THR A 159 4.98 16.92 -1.16
N VAL A 160 4.98 18.12 -0.59
CA VAL A 160 4.05 19.18 -0.97
C VAL A 160 4.53 19.77 -2.30
N MET A 161 3.67 19.72 -3.32
CA MET A 161 4.02 20.15 -4.66
C MET A 161 4.08 21.69 -4.80
N ASN A 162 4.39 22.18 -6.00
CA ASN A 162 4.47 23.61 -6.30
C ASN A 162 3.19 24.39 -5.96
N ASN A 163 2.02 23.78 -6.15
CA ASN A 163 0.78 24.25 -5.58
C ASN A 163 0.58 23.50 -4.24
N PRO A 164 0.51 24.21 -3.09
CA PRO A 164 0.44 23.58 -1.77
C PRO A 164 -0.85 22.78 -1.49
N ASN A 165 -1.82 22.87 -2.38
CA ASN A 165 -3.03 22.04 -2.33
C ASN A 165 -2.83 20.64 -2.94
N PHE A 166 -1.65 20.37 -3.53
CA PHE A 166 -1.33 19.09 -4.15
C PHE A 166 -0.18 18.42 -3.40
N LEU A 167 -0.34 17.13 -3.19
CA LEU A 167 0.62 16.27 -2.52
C LEU A 167 1.10 15.18 -3.48
N MET A 168 2.37 14.87 -3.43
CA MET A 168 2.96 13.74 -4.13
C MET A 168 3.48 12.73 -3.10
N GLY A 169 3.31 11.45 -3.37
CA GLY A 169 3.81 10.36 -2.52
C GLY A 169 3.54 9.01 -3.17
N LYS A 170 4.02 7.96 -2.53
CA LYS A 170 3.67 6.59 -2.90
C LYS A 170 2.44 6.10 -2.14
N ALA A 171 1.93 4.96 -2.55
CA ALA A 171 0.89 4.22 -1.85
C ALA A 171 -0.36 5.06 -1.48
N TRP A 172 -0.75 6.00 -2.36
CA TRP A 172 -2.04 6.69 -2.22
C TRP A 172 -3.18 5.67 -2.22
N ASP A 173 -3.04 4.64 -3.03
CA ASP A 173 -3.75 3.40 -2.99
C ASP A 173 -3.08 2.47 -1.97
N ASP A 174 -3.64 2.24 -0.79
CA ASP A 174 -4.81 2.94 -0.23
C ASP A 174 -4.50 3.53 1.16
N ARG A 175 -3.26 4.03 1.36
CA ARG A 175 -2.85 4.66 2.63
C ARG A 175 -3.65 5.92 2.93
N LEU A 176 -4.25 6.54 1.91
CA LEU A 176 -5.16 7.66 2.09
C LEU A 176 -6.40 7.23 2.88
N CYS A 177 -7.06 6.17 2.45
CA CYS A 177 -8.26 5.70 3.12
C CYS A 177 -7.95 5.01 4.44
N ALA A 178 -6.78 4.34 4.57
CA ALA A 178 -6.30 3.88 5.86
C ALA A 178 -6.17 5.05 6.86
N ALA A 179 -5.63 6.20 6.43
CA ALA A 179 -5.60 7.42 7.24
C ALA A 179 -7.01 7.96 7.52
N MET A 180 -7.91 7.93 6.54
CA MET A 180 -9.30 8.38 6.71
C MET A 180 -10.06 7.53 7.73
N VAL A 181 -9.84 6.21 7.79
CA VAL A 181 -10.42 5.34 8.83
C VAL A 181 -10.03 5.85 10.23
N VAL A 182 -8.76 6.15 10.44
CA VAL A 182 -8.29 6.73 11.73
C VAL A 182 -8.93 8.09 11.99
N ASP A 183 -9.03 8.94 10.97
CA ASP A 183 -9.57 10.29 11.12
C ASP A 183 -11.07 10.28 11.43
N VAL A 184 -11.83 9.36 10.84
CA VAL A 184 -13.25 9.13 11.17
C VAL A 184 -13.39 8.71 12.63
N MET A 185 -12.59 7.76 13.11
CA MET A 185 -12.60 7.37 14.52
C MET A 185 -12.27 8.56 15.43
N ARG A 186 -11.27 9.37 15.07
CA ARG A 186 -10.91 10.59 15.82
C ARG A 186 -12.06 11.58 15.87
N LEU A 187 -12.75 11.83 14.77
CA LEU A 187 -13.87 12.77 14.71
C LEU A 187 -15.04 12.28 15.54
N LEU A 188 -15.41 11.01 15.39
CA LEU A 188 -16.53 10.43 16.12
C LEU A 188 -16.26 10.24 17.62
N SER A 189 -15.01 10.14 18.04
CA SER A 189 -14.67 10.09 19.46
C SER A 189 -15.01 11.37 20.22
N GLN A 190 -15.25 12.49 19.53
CA GLN A 190 -15.61 13.77 20.13
C GLN A 190 -17.12 13.90 20.38
N ASP A 191 -17.91 13.08 19.73
CA ASP A 191 -19.38 13.08 19.81
C ASP A 191 -19.89 11.71 20.25
N LYS A 192 -21.04 11.69 20.96
CA LYS A 192 -21.71 10.43 21.28
C LYS A 192 -22.42 9.91 20.04
N HIS A 193 -21.90 8.85 19.46
CA HIS A 193 -22.60 8.11 18.40
C HIS A 193 -23.33 6.90 18.99
N LYS A 194 -24.41 6.48 18.31
CA LYS A 194 -25.25 5.38 18.78
C LYS A 194 -24.71 4.02 18.34
N CYS A 195 -24.30 3.90 17.09
CA CYS A 195 -23.81 2.63 16.51
C CYS A 195 -22.46 2.22 17.08
N ASN A 196 -22.19 0.92 17.14
CA ASN A 196 -20.84 0.42 17.28
C ASN A 196 -20.07 0.68 15.99
N LEU A 197 -18.93 1.36 16.06
CA LEU A 197 -18.08 1.64 14.91
C LEU A 197 -16.85 0.77 14.96
N TYR A 198 -16.62 0.00 13.90
CA TYR A 198 -15.37 -0.68 13.64
C TYR A 198 -14.58 0.06 12.56
N GLY A 199 -13.45 0.66 12.92
CA GLY A 199 -12.47 1.16 11.98
C GLY A 199 -11.46 0.04 11.67
N VAL A 200 -11.32 -0.32 10.39
CA VAL A 200 -10.54 -1.49 9.98
C VAL A 200 -9.47 -1.10 8.97
N GLY A 201 -8.21 -1.40 9.29
CA GLY A 201 -7.13 -1.45 8.32
C GLY A 201 -7.01 -2.88 7.77
N THR A 202 -7.46 -3.10 6.54
CA THR A 202 -7.47 -4.43 5.93
C THR A 202 -6.13 -4.80 5.32
N VAL A 203 -5.86 -6.09 5.19
CA VAL A 203 -4.66 -6.65 4.57
C VAL A 203 -4.97 -7.33 3.24
N GLN A 204 -3.96 -7.45 2.36
CA GLN A 204 -4.02 -8.27 1.13
C GLN A 204 -5.19 -7.91 0.21
N GLU A 205 -5.46 -6.62 0.06
CA GLU A 205 -6.46 -6.12 -0.90
C GLU A 205 -5.98 -6.37 -2.33
N GLU A 206 -4.75 -5.96 -2.66
CA GLU A 206 -4.11 -5.98 -3.97
C GLU A 206 -3.95 -7.39 -4.58
N VAL A 207 -4.19 -8.43 -3.78
CA VAL A 207 -4.16 -9.83 -4.20
C VAL A 207 -5.53 -10.53 -4.06
N GLY A 208 -6.60 -9.75 -3.98
CA GLY A 208 -7.98 -10.23 -4.10
C GLY A 208 -8.91 -9.95 -2.92
N LEU A 209 -8.89 -8.75 -2.34
CA LEU A 209 -9.85 -8.25 -1.33
C LEU A 209 -9.93 -9.13 -0.07
N ARG A 210 -8.81 -9.75 0.33
CA ARG A 210 -8.84 -10.85 1.31
C ARG A 210 -9.18 -10.39 2.71
N GLY A 211 -8.52 -9.33 3.18
CA GLY A 211 -8.69 -8.82 4.54
C GLY A 211 -10.08 -8.24 4.78
N ALA A 212 -10.69 -7.57 3.81
CA ALA A 212 -12.05 -7.08 3.94
C ALA A 212 -13.06 -8.22 4.17
N ARG A 213 -12.88 -9.35 3.46
CA ARG A 213 -13.72 -10.54 3.64
C ARG A 213 -13.56 -11.18 5.01
N THR A 214 -12.31 -11.32 5.50
CA THR A 214 -12.05 -11.95 6.81
C THR A 214 -12.55 -11.07 7.95
N ALA A 215 -12.34 -9.75 7.86
CA ALA A 215 -12.84 -8.80 8.84
C ALA A 215 -14.38 -8.77 8.87
N ALA A 216 -15.03 -8.64 7.73
CA ALA A 216 -16.50 -8.63 7.66
C ALA A 216 -17.11 -9.96 8.17
N ASN A 217 -16.46 -11.11 7.85
CA ASN A 217 -16.93 -12.41 8.38
C ASN A 217 -16.70 -12.58 9.87
N MET A 218 -15.74 -11.89 10.47
CA MET A 218 -15.52 -11.89 11.91
C MET A 218 -16.48 -10.95 12.64
N LEU A 219 -16.73 -9.77 12.08
CA LEU A 219 -17.48 -8.69 12.73
C LEU A 219 -18.98 -8.76 12.49
N HIS A 220 -19.43 -9.36 11.39
CA HIS A 220 -20.82 -9.38 10.95
C HIS A 220 -21.52 -8.00 11.01
N PRO A 221 -20.95 -6.95 10.36
CA PRO A 221 -21.50 -5.61 10.46
C PRO A 221 -22.88 -5.52 9.77
N ASP A 222 -23.80 -4.71 10.33
CA ASP A 222 -25.06 -4.39 9.68
C ASP A 222 -24.89 -3.51 8.45
N VAL A 223 -23.87 -2.64 8.48
CA VAL A 223 -23.47 -1.77 7.36
C VAL A 223 -21.95 -1.77 7.24
N ALA A 224 -21.45 -1.89 6.02
CA ALA A 224 -20.02 -1.76 5.72
C ALA A 224 -19.79 -0.68 4.68
N ILE A 225 -18.77 0.15 4.89
CA ILE A 225 -18.30 1.16 3.95
C ILE A 225 -16.84 0.83 3.65
N ALA A 226 -16.57 0.38 2.43
CA ALA A 226 -15.21 0.24 1.93
C ALA A 226 -14.76 1.56 1.31
N LEU A 227 -13.67 2.10 1.80
CA LEU A 227 -13.01 3.26 1.23
C LEU A 227 -11.91 2.77 0.30
N ASP A 228 -11.77 3.45 -0.82
CA ASP A 228 -10.71 3.19 -1.79
C ASP A 228 -10.47 4.44 -2.64
N VAL A 229 -9.33 4.50 -3.33
CA VAL A 229 -9.04 5.58 -4.27
C VAL A 229 -9.46 5.18 -5.68
N THR A 230 -9.70 6.19 -6.53
CA THR A 230 -9.97 5.96 -7.94
C THR A 230 -9.16 6.90 -8.81
N THR A 231 -8.95 6.50 -10.05
CA THR A 231 -8.19 7.28 -11.03
C THR A 231 -8.89 8.61 -11.33
N SER A 232 -8.13 9.71 -11.24
CA SER A 232 -8.57 11.00 -11.72
C SER A 232 -8.62 11.03 -13.25
N MET A 233 -9.70 11.57 -13.81
CA MET A 233 -9.92 11.66 -15.27
C MET A 233 -9.76 13.08 -15.79
N ASP A 234 -9.11 13.97 -15.04
CA ASP A 234 -8.77 15.33 -15.44
C ASP A 234 -7.31 15.49 -15.89
N THR A 235 -6.72 14.39 -16.36
CA THR A 235 -5.40 14.36 -16.98
C THR A 235 -5.46 14.65 -18.48
N PRO A 236 -4.35 15.03 -19.15
CA PRO A 236 -4.36 15.34 -20.59
C PRO A 236 -4.85 14.20 -21.48
N MET A 237 -4.70 12.94 -21.05
CA MET A 237 -5.07 11.75 -21.84
C MET A 237 -6.46 11.21 -21.50
N ASP A 238 -7.02 11.60 -20.35
CA ASP A 238 -8.31 11.12 -19.85
C ASP A 238 -9.37 12.21 -19.99
N LYS A 239 -10.60 11.79 -20.26
CA LYS A 239 -11.76 12.68 -20.29
C LYS A 239 -12.92 12.02 -19.56
N GLY A 240 -13.18 12.46 -18.35
CA GLY A 240 -14.26 11.93 -17.52
C GLY A 240 -14.75 12.94 -16.51
N ILE A 241 -15.65 12.51 -15.64
CA ILE A 241 -16.27 13.37 -14.63
C ILE A 241 -15.47 13.39 -13.33
N ASN A 242 -14.67 12.35 -13.06
CA ASN A 242 -13.85 12.25 -11.85
C ASN A 242 -12.66 13.21 -11.95
N GLY A 243 -12.35 13.87 -10.87
CA GLY A 243 -11.19 14.77 -10.82
C GLY A 243 -10.96 15.28 -9.40
N LEU A 244 -9.74 15.75 -9.15
CA LEU A 244 -9.38 16.30 -7.84
C LEU A 244 -10.28 17.47 -7.47
N GLY A 245 -10.79 17.47 -6.24
CA GLY A 245 -11.69 18.50 -5.72
C GLY A 245 -13.12 18.44 -6.23
N LYS A 246 -13.53 17.39 -6.97
CA LYS A 246 -14.89 17.22 -7.50
C LYS A 246 -15.84 16.39 -6.61
N GLY A 247 -15.39 16.01 -5.44
CA GLY A 247 -16.18 15.26 -4.47
C GLY A 247 -15.86 13.77 -4.45
N VAL A 248 -16.70 13.00 -3.77
CA VAL A 248 -16.56 11.56 -3.59
C VAL A 248 -17.15 10.82 -4.79
N VAL A 249 -16.49 9.77 -5.24
CA VAL A 249 -17.01 8.83 -6.23
C VAL A 249 -17.66 7.66 -5.50
N LEU A 250 -18.86 7.30 -5.90
CA LEU A 250 -19.55 6.08 -5.46
C LEU A 250 -19.50 5.07 -6.61
N SER A 251 -19.03 3.86 -6.34
CA SER A 251 -18.91 2.75 -7.30
C SER A 251 -19.63 1.51 -6.82
#